data_a85250ca8926b8367197137a013ed0ee
#
_entry.id   a85250ca8926b8367197137a013ed0ee
#
_cell.length_a   1.000
_cell.length_b   1.000
_cell.length_c   1.000
_cell.angle_alpha   90.00
_cell.angle_beta   90.00
_cell.angle_gamma   90.00
#
_symmetry.space_group_name_H-M   'P 1'
#
loop_
_entity.id
_entity.type
_entity.pdbx_description
1 polymer ?
#
loop_
_entity_poly.entity_id
_entity_poly.type
_entity_poly.pdbx_seq_one_letter_code
_entity_poly.pdbx_strand_id
1 'polypeptide(L)'
;MSYQKRLSFLFLLDSFIVLFSIFVGYEVLHPYTNFYTVPLLIISSITLLISHHIFAFSYSLYKKAWEYASVNELVAIVKAVTLSISVTALVQFIVEGNIYVRVLMLTWMFHILLIGGSRFSWRMFRDHYIRKTLNQKRTLIVGAGAAGTMVARQLLNNKESELIPVAFVDDDFKKRNLQFFGVTVVGNTKRIEKVVIEHQVEHIIIAMPSIKGKEIKRIYEECLKSKVKIQTMPMVEDIMTGKVSVNQFREVEVEDLLGRDPVQLDMESISKKIKGNTILVTGAGGSIGSEICRQVCKFQPKKILLLGHGENSIYQIDMELRNTYKDEFEIIPIIADVQDQKRILEIMELHRPDVVYHAAAHKHVPLMEYNPKEAVKNNVIGTKNVATAADVFGVRTFVLVSSDKAVNPTNVMGSTKRIAEMIIQELAKTSQTKFVAVRFGNVLGSRGSVIPLFKKQIQTGGPVTVTHPDMTRYFMTIPEASRLVMQAGALASGGEIFVLDMGEPVKIMDLAKNLIQLSGYTIEEIGIQFSGIRPGEKMYEELLGENEVHKDAVFPKIFIGKTTLQPREEIDYLIDHYLDMKEEELQGFVLGLANNKKVLERAVAN
;
A
#
# COMPACT_ATOMS: atom_id res chain seq x y z
N MET A 1 4.36 -40.27 -2.25
CA MET A 1 4.39 -41.56 -1.52
C MET A 1 3.45 -41.46 -0.33
N SER A 2 2.56 -42.47 -0.08
CA SER A 2 1.70 -42.46 1.12
C SER A 2 2.55 -42.60 2.40
N TYR A 3 2.03 -42.09 3.53
CA TYR A 3 2.72 -42.17 4.83
C TYR A 3 3.17 -43.59 5.17
N GLN A 4 2.31 -44.58 4.96
CA GLN A 4 2.62 -46.00 5.24
C GLN A 4 3.77 -46.54 4.38
N LYS A 5 3.77 -46.26 3.06
CA LYS A 5 4.85 -46.68 2.17
C LYS A 5 6.20 -46.05 2.56
N ARG A 6 6.17 -44.77 2.99
CA ARG A 6 7.37 -44.06 3.46
C ARG A 6 7.89 -44.65 4.77
N LEU A 7 6.99 -44.94 5.70
CA LEU A 7 7.33 -45.53 6.98
C LEU A 7 8.00 -46.91 6.79
N SER A 8 7.40 -47.80 5.97
CA SER A 8 7.96 -49.13 5.68
C SER A 8 9.32 -49.03 5.02
N PHE A 9 9.51 -48.12 4.06
CA PHE A 9 10.80 -47.92 3.39
C PHE A 9 11.88 -47.46 4.37
N LEU A 10 11.60 -46.47 5.20
CA LEU A 10 12.54 -45.95 6.19
C LEU A 10 12.87 -46.99 7.26
N PHE A 11 11.89 -47.76 7.71
CA PHE A 11 12.07 -48.83 8.66
C PHE A 11 13.01 -49.93 8.13
N LEU A 12 12.80 -50.38 6.89
CA LEU A 12 13.66 -51.35 6.23
C LEU A 12 15.08 -50.85 6.00
N LEU A 13 15.22 -49.58 5.54
CA LEU A 13 16.52 -48.94 5.32
C LEU A 13 17.30 -48.82 6.63
N ASP A 14 16.66 -48.36 7.70
CA ASP A 14 17.30 -48.21 9.00
C ASP A 14 17.66 -49.58 9.58
N SER A 15 16.81 -50.62 9.44
CA SER A 15 17.14 -52.01 9.83
C SER A 15 18.40 -52.50 9.13
N PHE A 16 18.50 -52.29 7.81
CA PHE A 16 19.69 -52.66 7.06
C PHE A 16 20.95 -51.91 7.56
N ILE A 17 20.85 -50.56 7.76
CA ILE A 17 21.95 -49.74 8.25
C ILE A 17 22.42 -50.20 9.64
N VAL A 18 21.50 -50.52 10.55
CA VAL A 18 21.80 -50.97 11.90
C VAL A 18 22.60 -52.27 11.86
N LEU A 19 22.07 -53.26 11.13
CA LEU A 19 22.72 -54.58 11.01
C LEU A 19 24.06 -54.50 10.29
N PHE A 20 24.15 -53.67 9.24
CA PHE A 20 25.39 -53.43 8.51
C PHE A 20 26.44 -52.77 9.40
N SER A 21 26.05 -51.78 10.21
CA SER A 21 26.97 -51.03 11.08
C SER A 21 27.62 -51.95 12.14
N ILE A 22 26.85 -52.85 12.78
CA ILE A 22 27.42 -53.76 13.77
C ILE A 22 28.23 -54.85 13.11
N PHE A 23 27.82 -55.36 11.93
CA PHE A 23 28.58 -56.33 11.15
C PHE A 23 29.94 -55.78 10.73
N VAL A 24 30.00 -54.56 10.19
CA VAL A 24 31.26 -53.90 9.83
C VAL A 24 32.14 -53.67 11.07
N GLY A 25 31.55 -53.22 12.18
CA GLY A 25 32.27 -53.09 13.44
C GLY A 25 32.89 -54.41 13.93
N TYR A 26 32.18 -55.50 13.75
CA TYR A 26 32.68 -56.86 14.03
C TYR A 26 33.82 -57.26 13.09
N GLU A 27 33.61 -57.26 11.77
CA GLU A 27 34.58 -57.66 10.76
C GLU A 27 35.90 -56.89 10.83
N VAL A 28 35.88 -55.58 11.02
CA VAL A 28 37.06 -54.73 11.13
C VAL A 28 37.88 -55.09 12.36
N LEU A 29 37.27 -55.53 13.44
CA LEU A 29 37.96 -55.84 14.70
C LEU A 29 38.16 -57.32 14.93
N HIS A 30 37.49 -58.20 14.20
CA HIS A 30 37.59 -59.65 14.35
C HIS A 30 39.03 -60.19 14.33
N PRO A 31 39.93 -59.72 13.47
CA PRO A 31 41.34 -60.16 13.49
C PRO A 31 42.07 -59.84 14.80
N TYR A 32 41.57 -58.90 15.59
CA TYR A 32 42.20 -58.38 16.79
C TYR A 32 41.43 -58.71 18.09
N THR A 33 40.24 -59.35 18.00
CA THR A 33 39.34 -59.61 19.14
C THR A 33 38.75 -61.01 19.05
N ASN A 34 39.54 -62.03 19.30
CA ASN A 34 39.10 -63.45 19.28
C ASN A 34 38.01 -63.78 20.32
N PHE A 35 37.66 -62.84 21.21
CA PHE A 35 36.67 -63.09 22.30
C PHE A 35 35.25 -62.61 21.93
N TYR A 36 35.03 -61.94 20.81
CA TYR A 36 33.70 -61.55 20.36
C TYR A 36 33.10 -62.62 19.47
N THR A 37 32.33 -63.50 20.10
CA THR A 37 31.82 -64.71 19.44
C THR A 37 30.64 -64.45 18.51
N VAL A 38 30.41 -65.35 17.51
CA VAL A 38 29.25 -65.21 16.59
C VAL A 38 27.91 -65.23 17.33
N PRO A 39 27.67 -66.05 18.38
CA PRO A 39 26.45 -65.98 19.18
C PRO A 39 26.25 -64.60 19.82
N LEU A 40 27.30 -64.00 20.34
CA LEU A 40 27.25 -62.62 20.93
C LEU A 40 26.96 -61.54 19.88
N LEU A 41 27.51 -61.73 18.67
CA LEU A 41 27.19 -60.83 17.53
C LEU A 41 25.69 -60.89 17.21
N ILE A 42 25.10 -62.07 17.17
CA ILE A 42 23.67 -62.22 16.89
C ILE A 42 22.81 -61.56 17.98
N ILE A 43 23.12 -61.80 19.26
CA ILE A 43 22.40 -61.20 20.39
C ILE A 43 22.53 -59.69 20.35
N SER A 44 23.74 -59.18 20.14
CA SER A 44 24.00 -57.72 20.03
C SER A 44 23.28 -57.11 18.84
N SER A 45 23.24 -57.78 17.69
CA SER A 45 22.54 -57.33 16.49
C SER A 45 21.02 -57.23 16.70
N ILE A 46 20.41 -58.23 17.30
CA ILE A 46 18.96 -58.24 17.61
C ILE A 46 18.64 -57.13 18.63
N THR A 47 19.45 -57.02 19.68
CA THR A 47 19.27 -56.01 20.72
C THR A 47 19.39 -54.61 20.13
N LEU A 48 20.43 -54.36 19.31
CA LEU A 48 20.64 -53.07 18.67
C LEU A 48 19.49 -52.71 17.70
N LEU A 49 19.02 -53.66 16.93
CA LEU A 49 17.91 -53.46 16.00
C LEU A 49 16.62 -53.10 16.73
N ILE A 50 16.25 -53.84 17.76
CA ILE A 50 15.03 -53.58 18.53
C ILE A 50 15.13 -52.23 19.26
N SER A 51 16.23 -51.97 19.97
CA SER A 51 16.43 -50.75 20.71
C SER A 51 16.48 -49.53 19.80
N HIS A 52 17.11 -49.63 18.61
CA HIS A 52 17.12 -48.53 17.62
C HIS A 52 15.69 -48.14 17.21
N HIS A 53 14.86 -49.11 16.82
CA HIS A 53 13.49 -48.79 16.40
C HIS A 53 12.65 -48.21 17.54
N ILE A 54 12.80 -48.73 18.79
CA ILE A 54 12.12 -48.14 19.96
C ILE A 54 12.50 -46.67 20.13
N PHE A 55 13.80 -46.33 20.14
CA PHE A 55 14.24 -44.94 20.29
C PHE A 55 13.94 -44.09 19.07
N ALA A 56 14.01 -44.63 17.84
CA ALA A 56 13.62 -43.92 16.63
C ALA A 56 12.13 -43.53 16.65
N PHE A 57 11.24 -44.38 17.15
CA PHE A 57 9.83 -44.08 17.39
C PHE A 57 9.66 -43.05 18.51
N SER A 58 10.36 -43.20 19.64
CA SER A 58 10.31 -42.29 20.79
C SER A 58 10.71 -40.85 20.38
N TYR A 59 11.80 -40.70 19.63
CA TYR A 59 12.27 -39.41 19.11
C TYR A 59 11.57 -38.98 17.81
N SER A 60 10.51 -39.68 17.41
CA SER A 60 9.68 -39.38 16.24
C SER A 60 10.45 -39.29 14.91
N LEU A 61 11.56 -40.01 14.73
CA LEU A 61 12.40 -39.96 13.53
C LEU A 61 11.64 -40.39 12.26
N TYR A 62 10.66 -41.27 12.37
CA TYR A 62 9.82 -41.70 11.25
C TYR A 62 8.65 -40.76 10.92
N LYS A 63 8.25 -39.91 11.87
CA LYS A 63 7.17 -38.90 11.68
C LYS A 63 7.67 -37.59 11.11
N LYS A 64 8.98 -37.30 11.19
CA LYS A 64 9.56 -36.06 10.74
C LYS A 64 9.60 -35.97 9.22
N ALA A 65 9.29 -34.77 8.72
CA ALA A 65 9.46 -34.46 7.32
C ALA A 65 10.92 -34.05 7.07
N TRP A 66 11.74 -35.03 6.65
CA TRP A 66 13.18 -34.82 6.37
C TRP A 66 13.48 -33.77 5.31
N GLU A 67 12.42 -33.23 4.73
CA GLU A 67 12.42 -32.11 3.80
C GLU A 67 12.92 -30.81 4.45
N TYR A 68 12.65 -30.64 5.75
CA TYR A 68 12.97 -29.43 6.52
C TYR A 68 13.92 -29.73 7.69
N ALA A 69 14.73 -30.82 7.57
CA ALA A 69 15.62 -31.24 8.65
C ALA A 69 16.55 -30.11 9.08
N SER A 70 16.53 -29.79 10.38
CA SER A 70 17.35 -28.81 11.07
C SER A 70 18.39 -29.49 11.96
N VAL A 71 19.20 -28.70 12.67
CA VAL A 71 20.15 -29.19 13.68
C VAL A 71 19.48 -30.05 14.74
N ASN A 72 18.22 -29.78 15.09
CA ASN A 72 17.47 -30.53 16.09
C ASN A 72 17.19 -31.96 15.66
N GLU A 73 17.01 -32.24 14.36
CA GLU A 73 16.84 -33.60 13.83
C GLU A 73 18.15 -34.37 13.90
N LEU A 74 19.28 -33.76 13.63
CA LEU A 74 20.59 -34.38 13.78
C LEU A 74 20.84 -34.79 15.24
N VAL A 75 20.54 -33.90 16.18
CA VAL A 75 20.64 -34.20 17.63
C VAL A 75 19.71 -35.36 18.03
N ALA A 76 18.52 -35.46 17.44
CA ALA A 76 17.61 -36.60 17.71
C ALA A 76 18.17 -37.92 17.20
N ILE A 77 18.84 -37.95 16.02
CA ILE A 77 19.52 -39.15 15.51
C ILE A 77 20.63 -39.56 16.47
N VAL A 78 21.52 -38.62 16.86
CA VAL A 78 22.63 -38.89 17.77
C VAL A 78 22.11 -39.49 19.10
N LYS A 79 21.05 -38.89 19.68
CA LYS A 79 20.43 -39.41 20.93
C LYS A 79 19.89 -40.82 20.75
N ALA A 80 19.11 -41.07 19.68
CA ALA A 80 18.53 -42.40 19.44
C ALA A 80 19.60 -43.47 19.27
N VAL A 81 20.62 -43.18 18.46
CA VAL A 81 21.75 -44.14 18.22
C VAL A 81 22.55 -44.38 19.48
N THR A 82 22.90 -43.32 20.23
CA THR A 82 23.68 -43.48 21.47
C THR A 82 22.95 -44.31 22.52
N LEU A 83 21.66 -44.04 22.72
CA LEU A 83 20.85 -44.84 23.65
C LEU A 83 20.73 -46.31 23.21
N SER A 84 20.60 -46.56 21.90
CA SER A 84 20.53 -47.92 21.36
C SER A 84 21.84 -48.69 21.61
N ILE A 85 22.98 -48.05 21.40
CA ILE A 85 24.30 -48.64 21.71
C ILE A 85 24.46 -48.86 23.20
N SER A 86 24.01 -47.93 24.06
CA SER A 86 24.07 -48.11 25.52
C SER A 86 23.27 -49.31 26.02
N VAL A 87 22.07 -49.53 25.44
CA VAL A 87 21.27 -50.72 25.73
C VAL A 87 22.00 -51.99 25.28
N THR A 88 22.62 -51.97 24.09
CA THR A 88 23.39 -53.10 23.58
C THR A 88 24.61 -53.40 24.48
N ALA A 89 25.30 -52.37 24.95
CA ALA A 89 26.41 -52.53 25.91
C ALA A 89 25.96 -53.16 27.23
N LEU A 90 24.81 -52.75 27.75
CA LEU A 90 24.22 -53.34 28.97
C LEU A 90 23.89 -54.82 28.79
N VAL A 91 23.31 -55.18 27.64
CA VAL A 91 22.99 -56.58 27.33
C VAL A 91 24.26 -57.42 27.19
N GLN A 92 25.32 -56.91 26.52
CA GLN A 92 26.63 -57.58 26.47
C GLN A 92 27.18 -57.86 27.87
N PHE A 93 27.12 -56.86 28.75
CA PHE A 93 27.58 -57.01 30.13
C PHE A 93 26.78 -58.05 30.91
N ILE A 94 25.46 -58.11 30.72
CA ILE A 94 24.61 -59.10 31.42
C ILE A 94 24.90 -60.51 30.92
N VAL A 95 25.16 -60.72 29.61
CA VAL A 95 25.33 -62.04 29.00
C VAL A 95 26.74 -62.55 29.20
N GLU A 96 27.78 -61.74 29.07
CA GLU A 96 29.17 -62.17 29.11
C GLU A 96 30.03 -61.54 30.22
N GLY A 97 29.46 -60.70 31.04
CA GLY A 97 30.19 -59.97 32.07
C GLY A 97 31.19 -58.88 31.53
N ASN A 98 31.27 -58.70 30.24
CA ASN A 98 32.21 -57.79 29.57
C ASN A 98 31.48 -56.90 28.54
N ILE A 99 32.02 -55.69 28.33
CA ILE A 99 31.57 -54.74 27.29
C ILE A 99 32.63 -54.62 26.22
N TYR A 100 32.30 -54.94 24.99
CA TYR A 100 33.23 -54.81 23.84
C TYR A 100 33.22 -53.41 23.27
N VAL A 101 33.78 -52.46 24.04
CA VAL A 101 33.71 -51.01 23.78
C VAL A 101 34.22 -50.66 22.38
N ARG A 102 35.30 -51.30 21.88
CA ARG A 102 35.85 -51.01 20.56
C ARG A 102 34.87 -51.32 19.43
N VAL A 103 34.19 -52.47 19.49
CA VAL A 103 33.17 -52.86 18.50
C VAL A 103 31.98 -51.93 18.56
N LEU A 104 31.51 -51.62 19.77
CA LEU A 104 30.38 -50.68 19.94
C LEU A 104 30.72 -49.24 19.51
N MET A 105 31.95 -48.79 19.72
CA MET A 105 32.36 -47.46 19.22
C MET A 105 32.39 -47.40 17.68
N LEU A 106 32.94 -48.38 17.00
CA LEU A 106 32.92 -48.44 15.54
C LEU A 106 31.47 -48.55 15.02
N THR A 107 30.67 -49.40 15.64
CA THR A 107 29.25 -49.53 15.32
C THR A 107 28.53 -48.20 15.49
N TRP A 108 28.77 -47.47 16.57
CA TRP A 108 28.18 -46.14 16.84
C TRP A 108 28.57 -45.13 15.75
N MET A 109 29.86 -45.09 15.38
CA MET A 109 30.32 -44.16 14.33
C MET A 109 29.66 -44.48 12.98
N PHE A 110 29.66 -45.74 12.52
CA PHE A 110 29.03 -46.13 11.25
C PHE A 110 27.53 -45.91 11.29
N HIS A 111 26.87 -46.21 12.39
CA HIS A 111 25.43 -46.08 12.57
C HIS A 111 25.00 -44.60 12.44
N ILE A 112 25.67 -43.68 13.13
CA ILE A 112 25.39 -42.23 12.99
C ILE A 112 25.67 -41.72 11.57
N LEU A 113 26.81 -42.12 10.99
CA LEU A 113 27.24 -41.68 9.68
C LEU A 113 26.29 -42.17 8.58
N LEU A 114 25.85 -43.41 8.63
CA LEU A 114 24.98 -43.98 7.62
C LEU A 114 23.53 -43.50 7.77
N ILE A 115 22.96 -43.45 8.99
CA ILE A 115 21.62 -42.89 9.20
C ILE A 115 21.58 -41.40 8.84
N GLY A 116 22.51 -40.61 9.36
CA GLY A 116 22.61 -39.17 9.05
C GLY A 116 22.88 -38.94 7.57
N GLY A 117 23.82 -39.66 6.99
CA GLY A 117 24.21 -39.61 5.59
C GLY A 117 23.06 -39.96 4.65
N SER A 118 22.30 -41.02 4.92
CA SER A 118 21.15 -41.38 4.08
C SER A 118 20.07 -40.30 4.05
N ARG A 119 19.80 -39.65 5.19
CA ARG A 119 18.83 -38.54 5.29
C ARG A 119 19.32 -37.30 4.56
N PHE A 120 20.60 -36.95 4.72
CA PHE A 120 21.22 -35.80 4.05
C PHE A 120 21.36 -36.00 2.53
N SER A 121 21.79 -37.21 2.10
CA SER A 121 21.93 -37.54 0.67
C SER A 121 20.58 -37.45 -0.07
N TRP A 122 19.50 -37.98 0.55
CA TRP A 122 18.15 -37.85 -0.01
C TRP A 122 17.71 -36.39 -0.21
N ARG A 123 18.01 -35.55 0.77
CA ARG A 123 17.73 -34.09 0.68
C ARG A 123 18.49 -33.44 -0.47
N MET A 124 19.80 -33.72 -0.57
CA MET A 124 20.69 -33.16 -1.58
C MET A 124 20.31 -33.60 -3.00
N PHE A 125 19.99 -34.91 -3.17
CA PHE A 125 19.51 -35.46 -4.44
C PHE A 125 18.21 -34.79 -4.90
N ARG A 126 17.24 -34.70 -4.01
CA ARG A 126 15.96 -34.08 -4.33
C ARG A 126 16.10 -32.60 -4.67
N ASP A 127 16.87 -31.84 -3.89
CA ASP A 127 17.07 -30.42 -4.11
C ASP A 127 17.82 -30.13 -5.42
N HIS A 128 18.68 -31.04 -5.85
CA HIS A 128 19.44 -30.91 -7.09
C HIS A 128 18.64 -31.34 -8.35
N TYR A 129 17.91 -32.45 -8.30
CA TYR A 129 17.25 -33.05 -9.47
C TYR A 129 15.82 -32.55 -9.70
N ILE A 130 15.07 -32.16 -8.66
CA ILE A 130 13.67 -31.76 -8.80
C ILE A 130 13.51 -30.26 -9.12
N ARG A 131 14.52 -29.41 -8.82
CA ARG A 131 14.50 -27.97 -9.11
C ARG A 131 14.64 -27.58 -10.58
N LYS A 132 14.90 -28.48 -11.51
CA LYS A 132 15.30 -28.17 -12.89
C LYS A 132 14.17 -27.99 -13.91
N THR A 133 12.89 -27.95 -13.54
CA THR A 133 11.80 -28.07 -14.53
C THR A 133 10.81 -26.90 -14.62
N LEU A 134 11.05 -25.77 -13.96
CA LEU A 134 10.22 -24.59 -14.15
C LEU A 134 11.00 -23.49 -14.89
N ASN A 135 10.39 -22.95 -15.92
CA ASN A 135 10.87 -21.77 -16.65
C ASN A 135 10.71 -20.53 -15.75
N GLN A 136 11.57 -20.42 -14.70
CA GLN A 136 11.48 -19.40 -13.67
C GLN A 136 12.12 -18.12 -14.16
N LYS A 137 11.43 -16.98 -14.00
CA LYS A 137 11.91 -15.65 -14.34
C LYS A 137 13.03 -15.21 -13.38
N ARG A 138 14.16 -14.84 -13.94
CA ARG A 138 15.33 -14.40 -13.21
C ARG A 138 15.07 -13.06 -12.52
N THR A 139 15.13 -13.03 -11.20
CA THR A 139 14.65 -11.90 -10.39
C THR A 139 15.79 -11.23 -9.64
N LEU A 140 15.91 -9.91 -9.78
CA LEU A 140 16.75 -9.04 -8.98
C LEU A 140 15.99 -8.54 -7.75
N ILE A 141 16.56 -8.67 -6.57
CA ILE A 141 16.00 -8.11 -5.34
C ILE A 141 16.75 -6.82 -5.00
N VAL A 142 16.02 -5.71 -4.92
CA VAL A 142 16.54 -4.41 -4.53
C VAL A 142 16.33 -4.22 -3.03
N GLY A 143 17.44 -4.19 -2.27
CA GLY A 143 17.49 -4.21 -0.82
C GLY A 143 17.85 -5.58 -0.25
N ALA A 144 19.00 -5.67 0.42
CA ALA A 144 19.51 -6.87 1.10
C ALA A 144 19.36 -6.74 2.65
N GLY A 145 18.29 -6.08 3.10
CA GLY A 145 17.89 -6.00 4.51
C GLY A 145 17.00 -7.17 4.94
N ALA A 146 16.35 -7.05 6.11
CA ALA A 146 15.45 -8.08 6.62
C ALA A 146 14.32 -8.43 5.63
N ALA A 147 13.72 -7.43 4.99
CA ALA A 147 12.66 -7.63 4.00
C ALA A 147 13.16 -8.36 2.76
N GLY A 148 14.29 -7.94 2.17
CA GLY A 148 14.86 -8.58 0.98
C GLY A 148 15.32 -10.01 1.22
N THR A 149 15.93 -10.27 2.37
CA THR A 149 16.33 -11.64 2.75
C THR A 149 15.11 -12.54 2.99
N MET A 150 14.01 -11.98 3.53
CA MET A 150 12.74 -12.71 3.66
C MET A 150 12.16 -13.06 2.29
N VAL A 151 12.14 -12.10 1.34
CA VAL A 151 11.70 -12.32 -0.04
C VAL A 151 12.52 -13.42 -0.71
N ALA A 152 13.86 -13.33 -0.66
CA ALA A 152 14.73 -14.35 -1.25
C ALA A 152 14.45 -15.74 -0.67
N ARG A 153 14.33 -15.85 0.65
CA ARG A 153 14.01 -17.09 1.33
C ARG A 153 12.65 -17.65 0.89
N GLN A 154 11.64 -16.79 0.78
CA GLN A 154 10.29 -17.19 0.36
C GLN A 154 10.30 -17.71 -1.09
N LEU A 155 10.93 -16.97 -2.02
CA LEU A 155 11.03 -17.39 -3.43
C LEU A 155 11.80 -18.69 -3.59
N LEU A 156 12.91 -18.89 -2.87
CA LEU A 156 13.71 -20.11 -2.91
C LEU A 156 12.99 -21.32 -2.28
N ASN A 157 12.14 -21.10 -1.28
CA ASN A 157 11.41 -22.17 -0.60
C ASN A 157 10.07 -22.50 -1.29
N ASN A 158 9.49 -21.58 -2.04
CA ASN A 158 8.25 -21.82 -2.77
C ASN A 158 8.54 -22.52 -4.09
N LYS A 159 8.23 -23.82 -4.17
CA LYS A 159 8.46 -24.64 -5.37
C LYS A 159 7.57 -24.27 -6.56
N GLU A 160 6.46 -23.60 -6.32
CA GLU A 160 5.51 -23.16 -7.34
C GLU A 160 5.79 -21.71 -7.81
N SER A 161 6.84 -21.07 -7.27
CA SER A 161 7.18 -19.71 -7.65
C SER A 161 7.67 -19.64 -9.09
N GLU A 162 7.07 -18.77 -9.88
CA GLU A 162 7.56 -18.42 -11.22
C GLU A 162 8.84 -17.57 -11.19
N LEU A 163 9.26 -17.08 -10.01
CA LEU A 163 10.38 -16.17 -9.82
C LEU A 163 11.53 -16.86 -9.09
N ILE A 164 12.78 -16.65 -9.57
CA ILE A 164 13.99 -17.13 -8.93
C ILE A 164 14.95 -15.97 -8.65
N PRO A 165 15.36 -15.71 -7.40
CA PRO A 165 16.30 -14.65 -7.09
C PRO A 165 17.71 -15.01 -7.59
N VAL A 166 18.32 -14.14 -8.38
CA VAL A 166 19.66 -14.34 -8.98
C VAL A 166 20.71 -13.38 -8.42
N ALA A 167 20.29 -12.22 -7.92
CA ALA A 167 21.19 -11.22 -7.34
C ALA A 167 20.45 -10.28 -6.38
N PHE A 168 21.20 -9.64 -5.48
CA PHE A 168 20.78 -8.49 -4.71
C PHE A 168 21.55 -7.23 -5.13
N VAL A 169 20.91 -6.07 -4.97
CA VAL A 169 21.58 -4.77 -4.91
C VAL A 169 21.18 -4.05 -3.62
N ASP A 170 22.17 -3.38 -2.98
CA ASP A 170 21.94 -2.63 -1.73
C ASP A 170 22.94 -1.47 -1.66
N ASP A 171 22.50 -0.29 -1.22
CA ASP A 171 23.37 0.89 -1.11
C ASP A 171 24.30 0.84 0.12
N ASP A 172 24.05 -0.07 1.08
CA ASP A 172 24.95 -0.31 2.21
C ASP A 172 26.20 -1.05 1.75
N PHE A 173 27.33 -0.31 1.72
CA PHE A 173 28.62 -0.83 1.31
C PHE A 173 29.09 -2.06 2.12
N LYS A 174 28.67 -2.18 3.39
CA LYS A 174 29.04 -3.32 4.26
C LYS A 174 28.44 -4.64 3.78
N LYS A 175 27.38 -4.61 2.99
CA LYS A 175 26.73 -5.81 2.47
C LYS A 175 27.28 -6.27 1.13
N ARG A 176 28.12 -5.49 0.49
CA ARG A 176 28.68 -5.81 -0.83
C ARG A 176 29.44 -7.13 -0.80
N ASN A 177 29.18 -7.98 -1.79
CA ASN A 177 29.72 -9.35 -1.94
C ASN A 177 29.28 -10.35 -0.85
N LEU A 178 28.40 -9.96 0.10
CA LEU A 178 27.79 -10.94 0.99
C LEU A 178 26.79 -11.81 0.23
N GLN A 179 26.61 -13.03 0.70
CA GLN A 179 25.64 -13.98 0.17
C GLN A 179 24.55 -14.29 1.19
N PHE A 180 23.28 -14.16 0.77
CA PHE A 180 22.12 -14.56 1.54
C PHE A 180 21.41 -15.71 0.82
N PHE A 181 21.37 -16.90 1.45
CA PHE A 181 20.78 -18.12 0.86
C PHE A 181 21.37 -18.50 -0.50
N GLY A 182 22.65 -18.24 -0.73
CA GLY A 182 23.33 -18.49 -2.00
C GLY A 182 23.17 -17.40 -3.07
N VAL A 183 22.46 -16.32 -2.78
CA VAL A 183 22.29 -15.16 -3.67
C VAL A 183 23.21 -14.03 -3.23
N THR A 184 24.01 -13.49 -4.15
CA THR A 184 25.07 -12.49 -3.87
C THR A 184 24.56 -11.05 -4.00
N VAL A 185 25.04 -10.15 -3.14
CA VAL A 185 24.88 -8.69 -3.30
C VAL A 185 25.94 -8.18 -4.28
N VAL A 186 25.54 -7.92 -5.53
CA VAL A 186 26.47 -7.63 -6.64
C VAL A 186 26.79 -6.15 -6.83
N GLY A 187 26.07 -5.24 -6.15
CA GLY A 187 26.31 -3.81 -6.28
C GLY A 187 25.31 -2.95 -5.52
N ASN A 188 25.32 -1.66 -5.84
CA ASN A 188 24.40 -0.66 -5.33
C ASN A 188 23.25 -0.38 -6.34
N THR A 189 22.26 0.42 -5.93
CA THR A 189 21.09 0.76 -6.76
C THR A 189 21.44 1.46 -8.06
N LYS A 190 22.53 2.24 -8.14
CA LYS A 190 22.99 2.90 -9.38
C LYS A 190 23.47 1.91 -10.46
N ARG A 191 23.68 0.65 -10.11
CA ARG A 191 24.14 -0.40 -11.05
C ARG A 191 23.00 -1.30 -11.54
N ILE A 192 21.75 -1.01 -11.20
CA ILE A 192 20.59 -1.86 -11.53
C ILE A 192 20.55 -2.20 -13.01
N GLU A 193 20.63 -1.21 -13.90
CA GLU A 193 20.61 -1.40 -15.35
C GLU A 193 21.71 -2.38 -15.81
N LYS A 194 22.94 -2.21 -15.32
CA LYS A 194 24.07 -3.09 -15.65
C LYS A 194 23.87 -4.51 -15.10
N VAL A 195 23.39 -4.64 -13.87
CA VAL A 195 23.10 -5.93 -13.21
C VAL A 195 22.00 -6.69 -13.94
N VAL A 196 20.98 -5.98 -14.43
CA VAL A 196 19.89 -6.57 -15.21
C VAL A 196 20.44 -7.25 -16.47
N ILE A 197 21.36 -6.61 -17.17
CA ILE A 197 22.01 -7.16 -18.38
C ILE A 197 22.94 -8.32 -18.01
N GLU A 198 23.86 -8.13 -17.06
CA GLU A 198 24.88 -9.11 -16.65
C GLU A 198 24.26 -10.42 -16.13
N HIS A 199 23.14 -10.31 -15.41
CA HIS A 199 22.44 -11.46 -14.81
C HIS A 199 21.20 -11.89 -15.56
N GLN A 200 20.91 -11.33 -16.74
CA GLN A 200 19.72 -11.64 -17.56
C GLN A 200 18.44 -11.60 -16.70
N VAL A 201 18.26 -10.51 -15.99
CA VAL A 201 17.12 -10.31 -15.09
C VAL A 201 15.86 -10.01 -15.92
N GLU A 202 14.78 -10.70 -15.63
CA GLU A 202 13.47 -10.50 -16.26
C GLU A 202 12.47 -9.81 -15.30
N HIS A 203 12.80 -9.76 -14.00
CA HIS A 203 11.91 -9.23 -12.98
C HIS A 203 12.68 -8.55 -11.85
N ILE A 204 12.17 -7.42 -11.36
CA ILE A 204 12.75 -6.70 -10.21
C ILE A 204 11.73 -6.70 -9.08
N ILE A 205 12.19 -7.00 -7.85
CA ILE A 205 11.40 -6.84 -6.62
C ILE A 205 12.10 -5.82 -5.73
N ILE A 206 11.41 -4.71 -5.43
CA ILE A 206 11.88 -3.71 -4.48
C ILE A 206 11.42 -4.13 -3.09
N ALA A 207 12.38 -4.54 -2.26
CA ALA A 207 12.13 -5.10 -0.93
C ALA A 207 12.65 -4.16 0.18
N MET A 208 12.17 -2.91 0.17
CA MET A 208 12.59 -1.85 1.08
C MET A 208 11.38 -1.10 1.68
N PRO A 209 10.50 -1.76 2.47
CA PRO A 209 9.26 -1.18 2.98
C PRO A 209 9.45 -0.03 3.99
N SER A 210 10.65 0.16 4.52
CA SER A 210 10.98 1.21 5.49
C SER A 210 11.61 2.46 4.88
N ILE A 211 11.96 2.44 3.59
CA ILE A 211 12.53 3.61 2.89
C ILE A 211 11.40 4.54 2.46
N LYS A 212 11.60 5.85 2.63
CA LYS A 212 10.59 6.88 2.45
C LYS A 212 11.02 7.95 1.46
N GLY A 213 10.03 8.69 0.97
CA GLY A 213 10.20 9.95 0.29
C GLY A 213 11.10 9.93 -0.95
N LYS A 214 12.02 10.88 -1.01
CA LYS A 214 12.89 11.10 -2.18
C LYS A 214 13.79 9.92 -2.51
N GLU A 215 14.15 9.11 -1.53
CA GLU A 215 15.07 7.99 -1.75
C GLU A 215 14.39 6.82 -2.45
N ILE A 216 13.16 6.48 -2.06
CA ILE A 216 12.39 5.43 -2.75
C ILE A 216 12.08 5.84 -4.19
N LYS A 217 11.75 7.13 -4.43
CA LYS A 217 11.56 7.68 -5.78
C LYS A 217 12.80 7.48 -6.64
N ARG A 218 13.99 7.84 -6.14
CA ARG A 218 15.27 7.63 -6.84
C ARG A 218 15.49 6.17 -7.23
N ILE A 219 15.18 5.25 -6.32
CA ILE A 219 15.34 3.81 -6.59
C ILE A 219 14.36 3.33 -7.66
N TYR A 220 13.11 3.78 -7.62
CA TYR A 220 12.14 3.48 -8.68
C TYR A 220 12.61 4.00 -10.04
N GLU A 221 13.10 5.25 -10.11
CA GLU A 221 13.63 5.83 -11.34
C GLU A 221 14.82 5.03 -11.91
N GLU A 222 15.71 4.51 -11.06
CA GLU A 222 16.80 3.62 -11.49
C GLU A 222 16.27 2.25 -11.99
N CYS A 223 15.26 1.69 -11.34
CA CYS A 223 14.62 0.46 -11.78
C CYS A 223 13.90 0.63 -13.14
N LEU A 224 13.24 1.75 -13.37
CA LEU A 224 12.52 2.03 -14.62
C LEU A 224 13.44 2.06 -15.85
N LYS A 225 14.72 2.45 -15.70
CA LYS A 225 15.70 2.43 -16.79
C LYS A 225 15.93 1.03 -17.36
N SER A 226 15.73 -0.01 -16.57
CA SER A 226 16.02 -1.41 -16.94
C SER A 226 14.98 -2.04 -17.85
N LYS A 227 13.79 -1.43 -18.03
CA LYS A 227 12.69 -1.91 -18.91
C LYS A 227 12.18 -3.33 -18.59
N VAL A 228 12.39 -3.84 -17.38
CA VAL A 228 11.88 -5.13 -16.92
C VAL A 228 10.71 -4.92 -15.96
N LYS A 229 9.92 -5.97 -15.74
CA LYS A 229 8.77 -5.89 -14.83
C LYS A 229 9.23 -5.59 -13.40
N ILE A 230 8.62 -4.57 -12.77
CA ILE A 230 8.97 -4.11 -11.42
C ILE A 230 7.78 -4.36 -10.49
N GLN A 231 8.05 -5.00 -9.35
CA GLN A 231 7.11 -5.14 -8.25
C GLN A 231 7.74 -4.63 -6.95
N THR A 232 6.91 -4.26 -6.01
CA THR A 232 7.34 -3.81 -4.68
C THR A 232 6.63 -4.59 -3.58
N MET A 233 7.26 -4.65 -2.42
CA MET A 233 6.57 -5.10 -1.21
C MET A 233 5.59 -4.03 -0.73
N PRO A 234 4.44 -4.41 -0.15
CA PRO A 234 3.57 -3.47 0.53
C PRO A 234 4.32 -2.71 1.62
N MET A 235 4.00 -1.43 1.81
CA MET A 235 4.54 -0.66 2.93
C MET A 235 4.02 -1.19 4.26
N VAL A 236 4.78 -0.99 5.34
CA VAL A 236 4.38 -1.41 6.69
C VAL A 236 2.99 -0.88 7.07
N GLU A 237 2.65 0.33 6.61
CA GLU A 237 1.35 0.97 6.84
C GLU A 237 0.19 0.25 6.14
N ASP A 238 0.38 -0.27 4.93
CA ASP A 238 -0.63 -1.04 4.19
C ASP A 238 -0.91 -2.38 4.86
N ILE A 239 0.13 -2.97 5.45
CA ILE A 239 0.04 -4.21 6.23
C ILE A 239 -0.72 -3.95 7.54
N MET A 240 -0.40 -2.88 8.26
CA MET A 240 -1.05 -2.51 9.53
C MET A 240 -2.52 -2.13 9.34
N THR A 241 -2.89 -1.61 8.16
CA THR A 241 -4.28 -1.27 7.82
C THR A 241 -5.08 -2.45 7.27
N GLY A 242 -4.48 -3.64 7.17
CA GLY A 242 -5.16 -4.85 6.69
C GLY A 242 -5.50 -4.87 5.19
N LYS A 243 -4.97 -3.92 4.42
CA LYS A 243 -5.24 -3.82 2.98
C LYS A 243 -4.56 -4.92 2.17
N VAL A 244 -3.40 -5.40 2.61
CA VAL A 244 -2.59 -6.39 1.87
C VAL A 244 -1.88 -7.32 2.85
N SER A 245 -1.80 -8.62 2.51
CA SER A 245 -0.97 -9.56 3.27
C SER A 245 0.52 -9.37 2.95
N VAL A 246 1.39 -9.64 3.91
CA VAL A 246 2.87 -9.52 3.80
C VAL A 246 3.45 -10.31 2.61
N ASN A 247 2.70 -11.28 2.08
CA ASN A 247 3.17 -12.21 1.06
C ASN A 247 2.76 -11.84 -0.38
N GLN A 248 2.12 -10.69 -0.61
CA GLN A 248 1.69 -10.28 -1.94
C GLN A 248 2.56 -9.14 -2.45
N PHE A 249 3.34 -9.41 -3.51
CA PHE A 249 4.00 -8.33 -4.27
C PHE A 249 2.94 -7.59 -5.07
N ARG A 250 3.01 -6.25 -5.05
CA ARG A 250 2.17 -5.42 -5.91
C ARG A 250 3.00 -4.76 -7.01
N GLU A 251 2.36 -4.41 -8.09
CA GLU A 251 3.00 -3.59 -9.11
C GLU A 251 3.31 -2.19 -8.55
N VAL A 252 4.36 -1.57 -9.06
CA VAL A 252 4.69 -0.18 -8.73
C VAL A 252 3.63 0.72 -9.34
N GLU A 253 3.02 1.56 -8.51
CA GLU A 253 2.04 2.53 -8.95
C GLU A 253 2.65 3.93 -9.07
N VAL A 254 1.97 4.81 -9.78
CA VAL A 254 2.43 6.21 -9.97
C VAL A 254 2.53 6.95 -8.64
N GLU A 255 1.70 6.57 -7.69
CA GLU A 255 1.70 7.07 -6.32
C GLU A 255 3.07 6.87 -5.63
N ASP A 256 3.73 5.76 -5.90
CA ASP A 256 5.06 5.45 -5.36
C ASP A 256 6.13 6.41 -5.88
N LEU A 257 5.94 6.96 -7.10
CA LEU A 257 6.87 7.89 -7.74
C LEU A 257 6.78 9.32 -7.19
N LEU A 258 5.75 9.65 -6.41
CA LEU A 258 5.66 10.99 -5.79
C LEU A 258 6.75 11.22 -4.75
N GLY A 259 7.23 10.18 -4.11
CA GLY A 259 8.24 10.27 -3.07
C GLY A 259 7.79 11.10 -1.86
N ARG A 260 6.49 11.10 -1.54
CA ARG A 260 5.92 11.85 -0.41
C ARG A 260 6.02 11.04 0.88
N ASP A 261 6.43 11.71 1.94
CA ASP A 261 6.44 11.08 3.26
C ASP A 261 5.02 11.03 3.84
N PRO A 262 4.63 9.90 4.47
CA PRO A 262 3.37 9.78 5.17
C PRO A 262 3.21 10.87 6.25
N VAL A 263 1.99 11.37 6.39
CA VAL A 263 1.68 12.38 7.41
C VAL A 263 1.28 11.68 8.71
N GLN A 264 1.93 12.04 9.80
CA GLN A 264 1.47 11.67 11.14
C GLN A 264 0.37 12.62 11.55
N LEU A 265 -0.83 12.08 11.78
CA LEU A 265 -2.00 12.83 12.21
C LEU A 265 -2.07 12.91 13.74
N ASP A 266 -2.70 13.96 14.26
CA ASP A 266 -3.15 14.00 15.65
C ASP A 266 -4.44 13.18 15.79
N MET A 267 -4.26 11.87 16.01
CA MET A 267 -5.35 10.91 16.11
C MET A 267 -6.30 11.21 17.25
N GLU A 268 -5.81 11.84 18.33
CA GLU A 268 -6.61 12.19 19.50
C GLU A 268 -7.57 13.33 19.17
N SER A 269 -7.08 14.41 18.57
CA SER A 269 -7.90 15.55 18.15
C SER A 269 -8.96 15.17 17.14
N ILE A 270 -8.63 14.34 16.15
CA ILE A 270 -9.58 13.82 15.15
C ILE A 270 -10.63 12.92 15.84
N SER A 271 -10.19 12.02 16.71
CA SER A 271 -11.08 11.11 17.44
C SER A 271 -12.10 11.88 18.28
N LYS A 272 -11.69 12.94 18.99
CA LYS A 272 -12.60 13.80 19.78
C LYS A 272 -13.72 14.43 18.93
N LYS A 273 -13.47 14.68 17.65
CA LYS A 273 -14.46 15.26 16.73
C LYS A 273 -15.39 14.23 16.11
N ILE A 274 -14.95 12.98 15.94
CA ILE A 274 -15.66 11.97 15.16
C ILE A 274 -16.30 10.90 16.04
N LYS A 275 -15.58 10.39 17.03
CA LYS A 275 -16.05 9.26 17.86
C LYS A 275 -17.35 9.60 18.58
N GLY A 276 -18.36 8.76 18.38
CA GLY A 276 -19.67 8.90 18.99
C GLY A 276 -20.52 10.07 18.46
N ASN A 277 -20.07 10.77 17.41
CA ASN A 277 -20.77 11.89 16.78
C ASN A 277 -21.43 11.45 15.46
N THR A 278 -22.42 12.25 15.00
CA THR A 278 -23.06 12.10 13.70
C THR A 278 -22.30 12.91 12.66
N ILE A 279 -21.82 12.25 11.61
CA ILE A 279 -20.98 12.86 10.57
C ILE A 279 -21.73 12.85 9.24
N LEU A 280 -21.86 13.99 8.59
CA LEU A 280 -22.41 14.11 7.24
C LEU A 280 -21.27 14.32 6.24
N VAL A 281 -21.23 13.52 5.19
CA VAL A 281 -20.34 13.72 4.04
C VAL A 281 -21.18 13.95 2.80
N THR A 282 -21.11 15.16 2.23
CA THR A 282 -21.73 15.45 0.93
C THR A 282 -20.78 15.08 -0.20
N GLY A 283 -21.32 14.65 -1.34
CA GLY A 283 -20.48 14.09 -2.40
C GLY A 283 -19.80 12.79 -1.99
N ALA A 284 -20.40 12.03 -1.07
CA ALA A 284 -19.86 10.80 -0.48
C ALA A 284 -19.51 9.71 -1.51
N GLY A 285 -20.16 9.71 -2.68
CA GLY A 285 -19.81 8.82 -3.79
C GLY A 285 -18.63 9.27 -4.65
N GLY A 286 -18.11 10.50 -4.44
CA GLY A 286 -16.94 11.04 -5.16
C GLY A 286 -15.61 10.48 -4.64
N SER A 287 -14.51 10.76 -5.36
CA SER A 287 -13.17 10.24 -4.99
C SER A 287 -12.70 10.71 -3.61
N ILE A 288 -12.90 12.01 -3.27
CA ILE A 288 -12.53 12.56 -1.96
C ILE A 288 -13.58 12.19 -0.91
N GLY A 289 -14.88 12.37 -1.22
CA GLY A 289 -15.94 12.08 -0.27
C GLY A 289 -15.97 10.62 0.19
N SER A 290 -15.79 9.65 -0.72
CA SER A 290 -15.73 8.24 -0.36
C SER A 290 -14.52 7.90 0.51
N GLU A 291 -13.37 8.53 0.26
CA GLU A 291 -12.20 8.32 1.10
C GLU A 291 -12.35 8.99 2.48
N ILE A 292 -12.96 10.17 2.56
CA ILE A 292 -13.33 10.77 3.86
C ILE A 292 -14.25 9.81 4.63
N CYS A 293 -15.24 9.20 3.98
CA CYS A 293 -16.11 8.20 4.62
C CYS A 293 -15.31 7.02 5.17
N ARG A 294 -14.38 6.45 4.39
CA ARG A 294 -13.49 5.35 4.85
C ARG A 294 -12.65 5.76 6.06
N GLN A 295 -12.09 6.95 6.02
CA GLN A 295 -11.25 7.44 7.13
C GLN A 295 -12.07 7.75 8.39
N VAL A 296 -13.24 8.38 8.25
CA VAL A 296 -14.17 8.67 9.37
C VAL A 296 -14.59 7.39 10.09
N CYS A 297 -14.93 6.35 9.33
CA CYS A 297 -15.38 5.06 9.89
C CYS A 297 -14.34 4.41 10.81
N LYS A 298 -13.04 4.63 10.59
CA LYS A 298 -11.97 4.13 11.47
C LYS A 298 -12.03 4.70 12.90
N PHE A 299 -12.70 5.83 13.09
CA PHE A 299 -12.85 6.49 14.38
C PHE A 299 -14.18 6.18 15.09
N GLN A 300 -14.93 5.20 14.59
CA GLN A 300 -16.20 4.74 15.21
C GLN A 300 -17.20 5.89 15.49
N PRO A 301 -17.69 6.57 14.44
CA PRO A 301 -18.76 7.56 14.62
C PRO A 301 -20.02 6.90 15.20
N LYS A 302 -20.92 7.67 15.81
CA LYS A 302 -22.25 7.16 16.14
C LYS A 302 -23.04 6.84 14.87
N LYS A 303 -22.97 7.74 13.90
CA LYS A 303 -23.70 7.66 12.64
C LYS A 303 -22.91 8.35 11.52
N ILE A 304 -22.89 7.77 10.33
CA ILE A 304 -22.37 8.40 9.12
C ILE A 304 -23.45 8.53 8.06
N LEU A 305 -23.61 9.74 7.53
CA LEU A 305 -24.60 10.07 6.49
C LEU A 305 -23.86 10.23 5.17
N LEU A 306 -24.18 9.37 4.19
CA LEU A 306 -23.55 9.33 2.87
C LEU A 306 -24.45 10.06 1.87
N LEU A 307 -24.26 11.38 1.70
CA LEU A 307 -25.10 12.19 0.84
C LEU A 307 -24.50 12.40 -0.55
N GLY A 308 -25.30 12.18 -1.59
CA GLY A 308 -24.95 12.50 -2.98
C GLY A 308 -26.12 12.27 -3.95
N HIS A 309 -26.08 12.93 -5.11
CA HIS A 309 -27.14 12.80 -6.12
C HIS A 309 -27.01 11.51 -6.98
N GLY A 310 -25.81 10.95 -7.08
CA GLY A 310 -25.56 9.77 -7.91
C GLY A 310 -25.84 8.48 -7.15
N GLU A 311 -27.01 7.86 -7.37
CA GLU A 311 -27.44 6.60 -6.73
C GLU A 311 -26.36 5.53 -6.75
N ASN A 312 -25.85 5.15 -7.93
CA ASN A 312 -24.85 4.10 -8.06
C ASN A 312 -23.58 4.35 -7.25
N SER A 313 -23.12 5.60 -7.19
CA SER A 313 -21.90 5.95 -6.45
C SER A 313 -22.10 5.90 -4.93
N ILE A 314 -23.30 6.26 -4.45
CA ILE A 314 -23.67 6.13 -3.04
C ILE A 314 -23.86 4.65 -2.68
N TYR A 315 -24.52 3.86 -3.54
CA TYR A 315 -24.66 2.43 -3.34
C TYR A 315 -23.31 1.71 -3.19
N GLN A 316 -22.32 2.06 -4.05
CA GLN A 316 -21.00 1.45 -3.97
C GLN A 316 -20.31 1.70 -2.63
N ILE A 317 -20.29 2.94 -2.15
CA ILE A 317 -19.64 3.26 -0.87
C ILE A 317 -20.42 2.70 0.32
N ASP A 318 -21.75 2.70 0.29
CA ASP A 318 -22.61 2.09 1.32
C ASP A 318 -22.31 0.59 1.46
N MET A 319 -22.32 -0.15 0.35
CA MET A 319 -22.00 -1.58 0.33
C MET A 319 -20.58 -1.87 0.83
N GLU A 320 -19.59 -1.07 0.43
CA GLU A 320 -18.22 -1.22 0.87
C GLU A 320 -18.10 -1.06 2.40
N LEU A 321 -18.69 0.01 2.94
CA LEU A 321 -18.61 0.29 4.37
C LEU A 321 -19.38 -0.74 5.20
N ARG A 322 -20.57 -1.17 4.77
CA ARG A 322 -21.34 -2.23 5.46
C ARG A 322 -20.60 -3.56 5.48
N ASN A 323 -19.96 -3.93 4.37
CA ASN A 323 -19.16 -5.16 4.32
C ASN A 323 -17.96 -5.11 5.26
N THR A 324 -17.37 -3.91 5.46
CA THR A 324 -16.17 -3.73 6.28
C THR A 324 -16.51 -3.63 7.77
N TYR A 325 -17.50 -2.82 8.14
CA TYR A 325 -17.81 -2.44 9.53
C TYR A 325 -19.07 -3.11 10.08
N LYS A 326 -19.85 -3.79 9.22
CA LYS A 326 -21.10 -4.48 9.61
C LYS A 326 -22.01 -3.56 10.44
N ASP A 327 -22.27 -3.93 11.70
CA ASP A 327 -23.19 -3.24 12.62
C ASP A 327 -22.45 -2.44 13.71
N GLU A 328 -21.18 -2.07 13.49
CA GLU A 328 -20.40 -1.32 14.49
C GLU A 328 -20.98 0.09 14.76
N PHE A 329 -21.57 0.72 13.75
CA PHE A 329 -22.25 2.02 13.81
C PHE A 329 -23.27 2.17 12.68
N GLU A 330 -24.11 3.19 12.79
CA GLU A 330 -25.19 3.41 11.81
C GLU A 330 -24.66 4.06 10.52
N ILE A 331 -24.91 3.44 9.36
CA ILE A 331 -24.56 3.97 8.03
C ILE A 331 -25.87 4.28 7.29
N ILE A 332 -26.06 5.54 6.91
CA ILE A 332 -27.28 6.02 6.24
C ILE A 332 -26.93 6.56 4.86
N PRO A 333 -27.28 5.86 3.77
CA PRO A 333 -27.21 6.41 2.41
C PRO A 333 -28.34 7.41 2.17
N ILE A 334 -28.01 8.58 1.63
CA ILE A 334 -28.97 9.66 1.33
C ILE A 334 -28.80 10.08 -0.13
N ILE A 335 -29.82 9.84 -0.94
CA ILE A 335 -29.87 10.35 -2.31
C ILE A 335 -30.49 11.74 -2.28
N ALA A 336 -29.66 12.75 -2.49
CA ALA A 336 -30.08 14.15 -2.52
C ALA A 336 -29.08 15.00 -3.31
N ASP A 337 -29.58 16.07 -3.92
CA ASP A 337 -28.78 17.10 -4.57
C ASP A 337 -28.59 18.28 -3.61
N VAL A 338 -27.36 18.76 -3.48
CA VAL A 338 -27.04 19.94 -2.65
C VAL A 338 -27.70 21.23 -3.17
N GLN A 339 -28.12 21.23 -4.42
CA GLN A 339 -28.84 22.35 -5.05
C GLN A 339 -30.28 22.48 -4.51
N ASP A 340 -30.88 21.40 -3.98
CA ASP A 340 -32.21 21.39 -3.40
C ASP A 340 -32.16 21.84 -1.93
N GLN A 341 -32.37 23.15 -1.73
CA GLN A 341 -32.33 23.78 -0.40
C GLN A 341 -33.33 23.13 0.57
N LYS A 342 -34.56 22.85 0.12
CA LYS A 342 -35.60 22.29 0.97
C LYS A 342 -35.20 20.90 1.47
N ARG A 343 -34.73 20.07 0.57
CA ARG A 343 -34.28 18.72 0.90
C ARG A 343 -33.07 18.72 1.84
N ILE A 344 -32.13 19.64 1.66
CA ILE A 344 -30.97 19.79 2.56
C ILE A 344 -31.43 20.21 3.97
N LEU A 345 -32.36 21.16 4.09
CA LEU A 345 -32.91 21.55 5.38
C LEU A 345 -33.61 20.37 6.09
N GLU A 346 -34.45 19.60 5.39
CA GLU A 346 -35.11 18.39 5.93
C GLU A 346 -34.06 17.37 6.46
N ILE A 347 -33.00 17.12 5.73
CA ILE A 347 -31.95 16.18 6.11
C ILE A 347 -31.20 16.67 7.36
N MET A 348 -30.84 17.96 7.40
CA MET A 348 -30.15 18.56 8.53
C MET A 348 -31.03 18.57 9.80
N GLU A 349 -32.33 18.86 9.65
CA GLU A 349 -33.30 18.82 10.75
C GLU A 349 -33.43 17.41 11.33
N LEU A 350 -33.61 16.42 10.46
CA LEU A 350 -33.82 15.02 10.83
C LEU A 350 -32.61 14.40 11.52
N HIS A 351 -31.43 14.64 11.00
CA HIS A 351 -30.24 13.91 11.43
C HIS A 351 -29.33 14.68 12.38
N ARG A 352 -29.42 16.03 12.44
CA ARG A 352 -28.62 16.90 13.31
C ARG A 352 -27.13 16.52 13.35
N PRO A 353 -26.41 16.56 12.21
CA PRO A 353 -25.02 16.17 12.21
C PRO A 353 -24.14 17.10 13.05
N ASP A 354 -23.16 16.53 13.74
CA ASP A 354 -22.19 17.27 14.54
C ASP A 354 -21.08 17.87 13.67
N VAL A 355 -20.69 17.16 12.61
CA VAL A 355 -19.65 17.56 11.66
C VAL A 355 -20.11 17.34 10.24
N VAL A 356 -19.84 18.31 9.37
CA VAL A 356 -20.11 18.22 7.92
C VAL A 356 -18.81 18.32 7.15
N TYR A 357 -18.53 17.33 6.32
CA TYR A 357 -17.50 17.39 5.28
C TYR A 357 -18.19 17.62 3.93
N HIS A 358 -18.07 18.82 3.40
CA HIS A 358 -18.70 19.22 2.14
C HIS A 358 -17.76 19.02 0.97
N ALA A 359 -17.86 17.84 0.29
CA ALA A 359 -17.05 17.47 -0.86
C ALA A 359 -17.84 17.42 -2.18
N ALA A 360 -19.12 17.77 -2.16
CA ALA A 360 -19.96 17.88 -3.35
C ALA A 360 -19.54 19.11 -4.18
N ALA A 361 -19.04 18.89 -5.40
CA ALA A 361 -18.68 19.96 -6.33
C ALA A 361 -18.51 19.43 -7.75
N HIS A 362 -18.79 20.28 -8.75
CA HIS A 362 -18.34 20.10 -10.12
C HIS A 362 -16.90 20.61 -10.25
N LYS A 363 -15.99 19.76 -10.74
CA LYS A 363 -14.52 20.02 -10.71
C LYS A 363 -13.84 20.13 -12.07
N HIS A 364 -14.50 19.69 -13.16
CA HIS A 364 -13.88 19.66 -14.48
C HIS A 364 -13.89 21.04 -15.14
N VAL A 365 -12.71 21.68 -15.20
CA VAL A 365 -12.57 23.04 -15.74
C VAL A 365 -13.20 23.18 -17.14
N PRO A 366 -12.86 22.36 -18.16
CA PRO A 366 -13.45 22.55 -19.49
C PRO A 366 -14.97 22.38 -19.51
N LEU A 367 -15.54 21.46 -18.70
CA LEU A 367 -16.99 21.27 -18.66
C LEU A 367 -17.70 22.47 -18.01
N MET A 368 -17.07 23.10 -17.02
CA MET A 368 -17.66 24.26 -16.34
C MET A 368 -17.53 25.55 -17.17
N GLU A 369 -16.55 25.64 -18.04
CA GLU A 369 -16.49 26.70 -19.05
C GLU A 369 -17.68 26.63 -20.02
N TYR A 370 -18.08 25.44 -20.45
CA TYR A 370 -19.27 25.22 -21.28
C TYR A 370 -20.60 25.28 -20.51
N ASN A 371 -20.59 25.21 -19.17
CA ASN A 371 -21.79 25.15 -18.35
C ASN A 371 -21.67 26.07 -17.12
N PRO A 372 -21.50 27.38 -17.28
CA PRO A 372 -21.24 28.29 -16.17
C PRO A 372 -22.43 28.39 -15.19
N LYS A 373 -23.66 28.29 -15.66
CA LYS A 373 -24.87 28.28 -14.81
C LYS A 373 -24.89 27.07 -13.90
N GLU A 374 -24.57 25.88 -14.40
CA GLU A 374 -24.46 24.67 -13.57
C GLU A 374 -23.31 24.73 -12.57
N ALA A 375 -22.19 25.37 -12.94
CA ALA A 375 -21.08 25.61 -12.02
C ALA A 375 -21.51 26.47 -10.82
N VAL A 376 -22.23 27.59 -11.09
CA VAL A 376 -22.76 28.49 -10.04
C VAL A 376 -23.80 27.75 -9.19
N LYS A 377 -24.76 27.09 -9.83
CA LYS A 377 -25.84 26.39 -9.14
C LYS A 377 -25.31 25.30 -8.19
N ASN A 378 -24.37 24.47 -8.65
CA ASN A 378 -23.84 23.40 -7.82
C ASN A 378 -22.81 23.87 -6.80
N ASN A 379 -21.80 24.66 -7.23
CA ASN A 379 -20.65 24.97 -6.38
C ASN A 379 -20.92 26.17 -5.45
N VAL A 380 -21.70 27.16 -5.90
CA VAL A 380 -22.02 28.37 -5.10
C VAL A 380 -23.31 28.15 -4.32
N ILE A 381 -24.44 27.93 -5.01
CA ILE A 381 -25.74 27.80 -4.37
C ILE A 381 -25.81 26.51 -3.53
N GLY A 382 -25.31 25.39 -4.07
CA GLY A 382 -25.24 24.13 -3.32
C GLY A 382 -24.43 24.27 -2.03
N THR A 383 -23.27 24.96 -2.07
CA THR A 383 -22.50 25.24 -0.85
C THR A 383 -23.27 26.15 0.11
N LYS A 384 -23.89 27.23 -0.38
CA LYS A 384 -24.73 28.13 0.44
C LYS A 384 -25.85 27.36 1.14
N ASN A 385 -26.57 26.48 0.43
CA ASN A 385 -27.66 25.68 0.99
C ASN A 385 -27.18 24.79 2.15
N VAL A 386 -26.09 24.03 1.93
CA VAL A 386 -25.57 23.11 2.97
C VAL A 386 -24.99 23.89 4.16
N ALA A 387 -24.28 25.00 3.91
CA ALA A 387 -23.68 25.84 4.95
C ALA A 387 -24.75 26.57 5.78
N THR A 388 -25.77 27.16 5.13
CA THR A 388 -26.90 27.79 5.84
C THR A 388 -27.67 26.78 6.69
N ALA A 389 -27.95 25.60 6.16
CA ALA A 389 -28.60 24.54 6.93
C ALA A 389 -27.73 24.08 8.11
N ALA A 390 -26.39 24.01 7.93
CA ALA A 390 -25.46 23.69 9.02
C ALA A 390 -25.51 24.73 10.15
N ASP A 391 -25.58 26.02 9.82
CA ASP A 391 -25.73 27.11 10.79
C ASP A 391 -27.06 27.02 11.53
N VAL A 392 -28.19 26.94 10.80
CA VAL A 392 -29.54 26.86 11.37
C VAL A 392 -29.72 25.69 12.34
N PHE A 393 -29.12 24.53 12.02
CA PHE A 393 -29.29 23.32 12.82
C PHE A 393 -28.12 23.06 13.77
N GLY A 394 -27.22 24.01 13.97
CA GLY A 394 -26.19 24.01 15.01
C GLY A 394 -25.09 22.97 14.83
N VAL A 395 -24.68 22.73 13.58
CA VAL A 395 -23.49 21.91 13.27
C VAL A 395 -22.26 22.51 13.96
N ARG A 396 -21.47 21.70 14.64
CA ARG A 396 -20.28 22.20 15.36
C ARG A 396 -19.14 22.57 14.43
N THR A 397 -18.92 21.79 13.39
CA THR A 397 -17.81 22.02 12.45
C THR A 397 -18.25 21.72 11.00
N PHE A 398 -17.98 22.67 10.13
CA PHE A 398 -18.25 22.54 8.69
C PHE A 398 -16.93 22.69 7.92
N VAL A 399 -16.56 21.69 7.14
CA VAL A 399 -15.33 21.65 6.37
C VAL A 399 -15.64 21.65 4.88
N LEU A 400 -15.35 22.75 4.19
CA LEU A 400 -15.46 22.85 2.72
C LEU A 400 -14.21 22.27 2.07
N VAL A 401 -14.36 21.27 1.23
CA VAL A 401 -13.29 20.82 0.33
C VAL A 401 -13.15 21.79 -0.82
N SER A 402 -12.04 22.54 -0.86
CA SER A 402 -11.72 23.52 -1.90
C SER A 402 -10.58 23.04 -2.81
N SER A 403 -9.92 23.93 -3.53
CA SER A 403 -8.91 23.62 -4.55
C SER A 403 -7.88 24.72 -4.67
N ASP A 404 -6.68 24.40 -5.17
CA ASP A 404 -5.66 25.33 -5.65
C ASP A 404 -6.21 26.29 -6.74
N LYS A 405 -7.19 25.84 -7.53
CA LYS A 405 -7.82 26.62 -8.60
C LYS A 405 -8.70 27.77 -8.10
N ALA A 406 -8.99 27.82 -6.80
CA ALA A 406 -9.63 28.94 -6.13
C ALA A 406 -8.67 30.13 -5.89
N VAL A 407 -7.37 29.96 -6.11
CA VAL A 407 -6.35 31.00 -5.99
C VAL A 407 -6.19 31.72 -7.33
N ASN A 408 -6.35 33.04 -7.35
CA ASN A 408 -6.26 33.85 -8.56
C ASN A 408 -6.96 33.18 -9.76
N PRO A 409 -8.25 32.84 -9.66
CA PRO A 409 -8.92 31.97 -10.61
C PRO A 409 -8.96 32.58 -12.01
N THR A 410 -8.64 31.77 -13.03
CA THR A 410 -8.69 32.11 -14.46
C THR A 410 -9.82 31.39 -15.19
N ASN A 411 -10.66 30.67 -14.46
CA ASN A 411 -11.73 29.84 -15.00
C ASN A 411 -12.95 29.84 -14.08
N VAL A 412 -14.10 29.49 -14.65
CA VAL A 412 -15.40 29.47 -13.95
C VAL A 412 -15.38 28.52 -12.75
N MET A 413 -14.83 27.31 -12.92
CA MET A 413 -14.79 26.33 -11.83
C MET A 413 -14.01 26.85 -10.61
N GLY A 414 -12.80 27.38 -10.83
CA GLY A 414 -11.99 27.97 -9.77
C GLY A 414 -12.68 29.17 -9.11
N SER A 415 -13.31 30.02 -9.92
CA SER A 415 -14.07 31.20 -9.43
C SER A 415 -15.25 30.77 -8.55
N THR A 416 -16.04 29.75 -8.95
CA THR A 416 -17.16 29.24 -8.13
C THR A 416 -16.67 28.64 -6.81
N LYS A 417 -15.50 27.99 -6.79
CA LYS A 417 -14.89 27.49 -5.54
C LYS A 417 -14.42 28.64 -4.64
N ARG A 418 -13.87 29.70 -5.23
CA ARG A 418 -13.47 30.91 -4.47
C ARG A 418 -14.69 31.58 -3.85
N ILE A 419 -15.79 31.75 -4.60
CA ILE A 419 -17.03 32.32 -4.09
C ILE A 419 -17.62 31.45 -2.97
N ALA A 420 -17.56 30.13 -3.09
CA ALA A 420 -17.96 29.22 -2.02
C ALA A 420 -17.13 29.41 -0.73
N GLU A 421 -15.81 29.64 -0.84
CA GLU A 421 -14.96 30.01 0.31
C GLU A 421 -15.41 31.34 0.94
N MET A 422 -15.74 32.34 0.14
CA MET A 422 -16.22 33.65 0.62
C MET A 422 -17.54 33.51 1.39
N ILE A 423 -18.47 32.68 0.92
CA ILE A 423 -19.76 32.41 1.59
C ILE A 423 -19.54 31.83 2.98
N ILE A 424 -18.73 30.78 3.11
CA ILE A 424 -18.51 30.16 4.43
C ILE A 424 -17.73 31.06 5.39
N GLN A 425 -16.84 31.90 4.88
CA GLN A 425 -16.11 32.88 5.69
C GLN A 425 -17.03 34.00 6.19
N GLU A 426 -18.01 34.42 5.37
CA GLU A 426 -19.00 35.38 5.80
C GLU A 426 -19.90 34.80 6.91
N LEU A 427 -20.37 33.56 6.74
CA LEU A 427 -21.12 32.85 7.77
C LEU A 427 -20.33 32.68 9.06
N ALA A 428 -19.03 32.41 8.97
CA ALA A 428 -18.16 32.25 10.13
C ALA A 428 -18.08 33.47 11.05
N LYS A 429 -18.40 34.69 10.56
CA LYS A 429 -18.36 35.93 11.37
C LYS A 429 -19.44 35.98 12.44
N THR A 430 -20.59 35.37 12.17
CA THR A 430 -21.78 35.48 13.03
C THR A 430 -22.24 34.14 13.59
N SER A 431 -21.88 33.02 12.96
CA SER A 431 -22.30 31.68 13.33
C SER A 431 -21.51 31.09 14.50
N GLN A 432 -22.16 30.19 15.25
CA GLN A 432 -21.48 29.33 16.23
C GLN A 432 -20.82 28.11 15.56
N THR A 433 -21.20 27.79 14.34
CA THR A 433 -20.59 26.72 13.52
C THR A 433 -19.18 27.16 13.10
N LYS A 434 -18.19 26.29 13.31
CA LYS A 434 -16.83 26.53 12.86
C LYS A 434 -16.69 26.20 11.39
N PHE A 435 -16.88 27.21 10.54
CA PHE A 435 -16.72 27.09 9.09
C PHE A 435 -15.25 27.21 8.69
N VAL A 436 -14.75 26.22 7.93
CA VAL A 436 -13.38 26.26 7.38
C VAL A 436 -13.35 25.71 5.96
N ALA A 437 -12.42 26.18 5.14
CA ALA A 437 -12.12 25.64 3.83
C ALA A 437 -10.75 24.96 3.82
N VAL A 438 -10.57 23.94 2.98
CA VAL A 438 -9.30 23.24 2.80
C VAL A 438 -8.95 23.21 1.32
N ARG A 439 -7.86 23.89 0.94
CA ARG A 439 -7.30 23.93 -0.41
C ARG A 439 -6.21 22.89 -0.58
N PHE A 440 -6.24 22.17 -1.67
CA PHE A 440 -5.17 21.32 -2.15
C PHE A 440 -5.20 21.20 -3.67
N GLY A 441 -4.10 20.75 -4.25
CA GLY A 441 -3.97 20.58 -5.70
C GLY A 441 -4.59 19.27 -6.21
N ASN A 442 -3.99 18.71 -7.26
CA ASN A 442 -4.54 17.49 -7.86
C ASN A 442 -4.33 16.27 -6.95
N VAL A 443 -5.29 15.36 -6.96
CA VAL A 443 -5.16 14.06 -6.30
C VAL A 443 -5.04 12.96 -7.33
N LEU A 444 -4.08 12.05 -7.11
CA LEU A 444 -3.79 10.95 -8.03
C LEU A 444 -4.95 9.96 -8.10
N GLY A 445 -5.18 9.39 -9.27
CA GLY A 445 -6.18 8.34 -9.46
C GLY A 445 -7.63 8.78 -9.31
N SER A 446 -7.93 10.09 -9.11
CA SER A 446 -9.31 10.56 -9.00
C SER A 446 -10.07 10.38 -10.31
N ARG A 447 -11.39 10.09 -10.22
CA ARG A 447 -12.26 9.88 -11.39
C ARG A 447 -12.17 11.06 -12.36
N GLY A 448 -11.97 10.76 -13.65
CA GLY A 448 -11.83 11.75 -14.71
C GLY A 448 -10.54 12.57 -14.67
N SER A 449 -9.54 12.19 -13.87
CA SER A 449 -8.22 12.83 -13.85
C SER A 449 -7.29 12.27 -14.93
N VAL A 450 -6.10 12.87 -15.05
CA VAL A 450 -5.11 12.58 -16.08
C VAL A 450 -4.60 11.13 -16.05
N ILE A 451 -4.42 10.53 -14.87
CA ILE A 451 -3.89 9.17 -14.73
C ILE A 451 -4.84 8.10 -15.29
N PRO A 452 -6.12 8.04 -14.92
CA PRO A 452 -7.06 7.12 -15.56
C PRO A 452 -7.16 7.30 -17.08
N LEU A 453 -7.07 8.55 -17.56
CA LEU A 453 -7.05 8.83 -19.00
C LEU A 453 -5.81 8.25 -19.67
N PHE A 454 -4.63 8.49 -19.13
CA PHE A 454 -3.37 7.95 -19.67
C PHE A 454 -3.35 6.43 -19.65
N LYS A 455 -3.77 5.79 -18.54
CA LYS A 455 -3.90 4.32 -18.45
C LYS A 455 -4.80 3.78 -19.57
N LYS A 456 -5.96 4.41 -19.80
CA LYS A 456 -6.86 4.01 -20.88
C LYS A 456 -6.22 4.17 -22.25
N GLN A 457 -5.55 5.29 -22.52
CA GLN A 457 -4.86 5.54 -23.79
C GLN A 457 -3.73 4.53 -24.03
N ILE A 458 -2.93 4.19 -23.02
CA ILE A 458 -1.88 3.17 -23.11
C ILE A 458 -2.49 1.80 -23.42
N GLN A 459 -3.58 1.41 -22.72
CA GLN A 459 -4.28 0.14 -22.96
C GLN A 459 -4.84 0.01 -24.38
N THR A 460 -5.17 1.13 -25.02
CA THR A 460 -5.67 1.16 -26.42
C THR A 460 -4.56 1.34 -27.45
N GLY A 461 -3.28 1.31 -27.07
CA GLY A 461 -2.13 1.42 -27.96
C GLY A 461 -1.65 2.85 -28.22
N GLY A 462 -2.13 3.83 -27.46
CA GLY A 462 -1.71 5.24 -27.55
C GLY A 462 -2.37 6.04 -28.68
N PRO A 463 -1.87 7.25 -28.99
CA PRO A 463 -0.87 7.98 -28.21
C PRO A 463 -1.42 8.55 -26.91
N VAL A 464 -0.53 8.77 -25.93
CA VAL A 464 -0.89 9.51 -24.70
C VAL A 464 -0.96 11.00 -25.00
N THR A 465 -2.08 11.65 -24.64
CA THR A 465 -2.32 13.06 -24.94
C THR A 465 -1.95 13.95 -23.75
N VAL A 466 -0.92 14.76 -23.90
CA VAL A 466 -0.45 15.76 -22.93
C VAL A 466 -0.80 17.17 -23.41
N THR A 467 -1.26 18.04 -22.53
CA THR A 467 -1.69 19.39 -22.89
C THR A 467 -0.52 20.27 -23.36
N HIS A 468 0.59 20.28 -22.60
CA HIS A 468 1.80 21.05 -22.94
C HIS A 468 3.04 20.37 -22.32
N PRO A 469 4.22 20.38 -22.97
CA PRO A 469 5.42 19.72 -22.45
C PRO A 469 5.90 20.25 -21.11
N ASP A 470 5.74 21.54 -20.84
CA ASP A 470 6.20 22.19 -19.62
C ASP A 470 5.13 22.36 -18.55
N MET A 471 3.91 21.86 -18.79
CA MET A 471 2.83 21.94 -17.81
C MET A 471 3.18 21.17 -16.54
N THR A 472 3.07 21.84 -15.40
CA THR A 472 3.25 21.21 -14.09
C THR A 472 1.97 21.23 -13.26
N ARG A 473 1.83 20.24 -12.38
CA ARG A 473 0.76 20.16 -11.38
C ARG A 473 1.32 19.65 -10.07
N TYR A 474 0.70 20.09 -9.00
CA TYR A 474 0.92 19.49 -7.69
C TYR A 474 0.09 18.22 -7.56
N PHE A 475 0.67 17.18 -6.96
CA PHE A 475 -0.02 15.92 -6.74
C PHE A 475 0.09 15.44 -5.29
N MET A 476 -0.99 14.83 -4.83
CA MET A 476 -1.10 14.17 -3.54
C MET A 476 -1.90 12.88 -3.71
N THR A 477 -1.76 11.91 -2.81
CA THR A 477 -2.64 10.75 -2.81
C THR A 477 -4.01 11.10 -2.22
N ILE A 478 -5.08 10.40 -2.66
CA ILE A 478 -6.43 10.62 -2.13
C ILE A 478 -6.49 10.36 -0.61
N PRO A 479 -5.88 9.27 -0.08
CA PRO A 479 -5.85 9.04 1.37
C PRO A 479 -5.11 10.14 2.15
N GLU A 480 -3.98 10.66 1.62
CA GLU A 480 -3.24 11.76 2.27
C GLU A 480 -4.09 13.03 2.33
N ALA A 481 -4.70 13.43 1.20
CA ALA A 481 -5.57 14.60 1.14
C ALA A 481 -6.74 14.49 2.12
N SER A 482 -7.43 13.34 2.13
CA SER A 482 -8.59 13.13 3.00
C SER A 482 -8.22 13.14 4.48
N ARG A 483 -7.09 12.55 4.88
CA ARG A 483 -6.57 12.61 6.25
C ARG A 483 -6.24 14.05 6.68
N LEU A 484 -5.59 14.83 5.82
CA LEU A 484 -5.28 16.23 6.11
C LEU A 484 -6.53 17.11 6.16
N VAL A 485 -7.55 16.84 5.34
CA VAL A 485 -8.87 17.51 5.43
C VAL A 485 -9.53 17.24 6.79
N MET A 486 -9.47 15.99 7.29
CA MET A 486 -9.98 15.67 8.62
C MET A 486 -9.17 16.34 9.73
N GLN A 487 -7.85 16.40 9.60
CA GLN A 487 -6.98 17.11 10.53
C GLN A 487 -7.28 18.62 10.56
N ALA A 488 -7.47 19.23 9.40
CA ALA A 488 -7.88 20.64 9.30
C ALA A 488 -9.24 20.87 9.99
N GLY A 489 -10.20 19.96 9.81
CA GLY A 489 -11.48 19.98 10.53
C GLY A 489 -11.32 19.87 12.07
N ALA A 490 -10.34 19.10 12.55
CA ALA A 490 -10.03 19.01 13.97
C ALA A 490 -9.42 20.31 14.53
N LEU A 491 -8.63 21.02 13.72
CA LEU A 491 -7.99 22.29 14.06
C LEU A 491 -8.92 23.52 13.91
N ALA A 492 -10.11 23.36 13.33
CA ALA A 492 -11.03 24.44 13.00
C ALA A 492 -11.37 25.31 14.20
N SER A 493 -11.13 26.63 14.08
CA SER A 493 -11.53 27.68 15.03
C SER A 493 -12.66 28.56 14.48
N GLY A 494 -12.75 28.69 13.15
CA GLY A 494 -13.78 29.37 12.36
C GLY A 494 -13.23 30.48 11.48
N GLY A 495 -13.53 30.42 10.18
CA GLY A 495 -13.13 31.39 9.15
C GLY A 495 -11.79 31.09 8.46
N GLU A 496 -11.07 30.04 8.87
CA GLU A 496 -9.77 29.71 8.26
C GLU A 496 -9.93 29.11 6.86
N ILE A 497 -8.96 29.45 6.01
CA ILE A 497 -8.65 28.68 4.79
C ILE A 497 -7.36 27.92 5.05
N PHE A 498 -7.47 26.63 5.24
CA PHE A 498 -6.32 25.76 5.34
C PHE A 498 -5.79 25.42 3.94
N VAL A 499 -4.47 25.39 3.80
CA VAL A 499 -3.77 25.05 2.57
C VAL A 499 -2.84 23.87 2.85
N LEU A 500 -3.02 22.80 2.10
CA LEU A 500 -2.20 21.61 2.28
C LEU A 500 -0.86 21.74 1.54
N ASP A 501 0.22 21.30 2.18
CA ASP A 501 1.53 21.19 1.54
C ASP A 501 1.50 20.15 0.43
N MET A 502 1.61 20.62 -0.79
CA MET A 502 1.60 19.76 -1.99
C MET A 502 2.99 19.26 -2.40
N GLY A 503 4.05 19.66 -1.69
CA GLY A 503 5.44 19.35 -2.06
C GLY A 503 5.86 19.98 -3.38
N GLU A 504 6.71 19.29 -4.13
CA GLU A 504 7.23 19.77 -5.41
C GLU A 504 6.23 19.54 -6.57
N PRO A 505 6.12 20.47 -7.52
CA PRO A 505 5.28 20.29 -8.71
C PRO A 505 5.88 19.23 -9.64
N VAL A 506 5.03 18.44 -10.29
CA VAL A 506 5.40 17.37 -11.20
C VAL A 506 5.05 17.75 -12.63
N LYS A 507 5.97 17.58 -13.59
CA LYS A 507 5.68 17.74 -15.02
C LYS A 507 4.74 16.66 -15.50
N ILE A 508 3.65 17.03 -16.16
CA ILE A 508 2.67 16.07 -16.72
C ILE A 508 3.32 15.18 -17.78
N MET A 509 4.30 15.71 -18.51
CA MET A 509 5.09 14.93 -19.47
C MET A 509 5.88 13.79 -18.80
N ASP A 510 6.51 14.03 -17.66
CA ASP A 510 7.25 12.99 -16.93
C ASP A 510 6.31 11.95 -16.34
N LEU A 511 5.14 12.38 -15.87
CA LEU A 511 4.07 11.47 -15.43
C LEU A 511 3.62 10.54 -16.55
N ALA A 512 3.43 11.07 -17.78
CA ALA A 512 3.06 10.27 -18.95
C ALA A 512 4.13 9.23 -19.29
N LYS A 513 5.41 9.65 -19.35
CA LYS A 513 6.55 8.75 -19.61
C LYS A 513 6.63 7.61 -18.58
N ASN A 514 6.53 7.95 -17.30
CA ASN A 514 6.58 6.98 -16.23
C ASN A 514 5.43 5.97 -16.31
N LEU A 515 4.22 6.43 -16.63
CA LEU A 515 3.06 5.54 -16.80
C LEU A 515 3.22 4.58 -17.98
N ILE A 516 3.76 5.04 -19.11
CA ILE A 516 4.05 4.19 -20.27
C ILE A 516 5.05 3.10 -19.85
N GLN A 517 6.14 3.46 -19.20
CA GLN A 517 7.18 2.54 -18.74
C GLN A 517 6.66 1.54 -17.69
N LEU A 518 5.89 2.01 -16.70
CA LEU A 518 5.25 1.14 -15.70
C LEU A 518 4.26 0.15 -16.32
N SER A 519 3.67 0.51 -17.46
CA SER A 519 2.78 -0.38 -18.21
C SER A 519 3.53 -1.40 -19.09
N GLY A 520 4.87 -1.38 -19.08
CA GLY A 520 5.73 -2.32 -19.81
C GLY A 520 5.99 -1.95 -21.27
N TYR A 521 5.65 -0.72 -21.68
CA TYR A 521 5.85 -0.22 -23.04
C TYR A 521 6.98 0.80 -23.12
N THR A 522 7.53 1.01 -24.30
CA THR A 522 8.43 2.11 -24.59
C THR A 522 7.67 3.36 -25.03
N ILE A 523 8.32 4.52 -24.93
CA ILE A 523 7.70 5.79 -25.37
C ILE A 523 7.47 5.78 -26.88
N GLU A 524 8.33 5.12 -27.64
CA GLU A 524 8.26 4.98 -29.09
C GLU A 524 7.06 4.11 -29.54
N GLU A 525 6.73 3.07 -28.75
CA GLU A 525 5.59 2.18 -29.05
C GLU A 525 4.24 2.86 -28.83
N ILE A 526 4.10 3.63 -27.74
CA ILE A 526 2.83 4.27 -27.38
C ILE A 526 2.70 5.65 -28.02
N GLY A 527 3.78 6.42 -28.07
CA GLY A 527 3.78 7.81 -28.52
C GLY A 527 3.18 8.78 -27.51
N ILE A 528 3.61 10.05 -27.60
CA ILE A 528 3.04 11.16 -26.81
C ILE A 528 2.68 12.27 -27.77
N GLN A 529 1.44 12.77 -27.69
CA GLN A 529 0.91 13.86 -28.54
C GLN A 529 0.53 15.06 -27.68
N PHE A 530 0.76 16.27 -28.19
CA PHE A 530 0.39 17.50 -27.53
C PHE A 530 -0.94 18.04 -28.08
N SER A 531 -1.90 18.31 -27.18
CA SER A 531 -3.24 18.81 -27.57
C SER A 531 -3.38 20.33 -27.54
N GLY A 532 -2.41 21.06 -26.98
CA GLY A 532 -2.53 22.48 -26.69
C GLY A 532 -3.25 22.76 -25.36
N ILE A 533 -3.08 23.98 -24.84
CA ILE A 533 -3.70 24.44 -23.59
C ILE A 533 -5.20 24.65 -23.83
N ARG A 534 -6.04 24.08 -22.95
CA ARG A 534 -7.49 24.24 -23.04
C ARG A 534 -7.95 25.55 -22.43
N PRO A 535 -9.12 26.10 -22.84
CA PRO A 535 -9.67 27.32 -22.24
C PRO A 535 -9.75 27.22 -20.71
N GLY A 536 -9.31 28.28 -20.01
CA GLY A 536 -9.32 28.35 -18.55
C GLY A 536 -8.21 27.59 -17.83
N GLU A 537 -7.37 26.80 -18.50
CA GLU A 537 -6.26 26.08 -17.87
C GLU A 537 -5.02 26.99 -17.70
N LYS A 538 -4.38 26.89 -16.52
CA LYS A 538 -3.09 27.51 -16.22
C LYS A 538 -1.93 26.57 -16.58
N MET A 539 -0.78 27.13 -16.97
CA MET A 539 0.47 26.37 -17.11
C MET A 539 0.96 25.83 -15.75
N TYR A 540 0.85 26.66 -14.73
CA TYR A 540 1.28 26.40 -13.35
C TYR A 540 0.15 26.78 -12.39
N GLU A 541 -0.09 25.95 -11.38
CA GLU A 541 -1.08 26.23 -10.33
C GLU A 541 -0.40 26.86 -9.11
N GLU A 542 -1.14 27.71 -8.41
CA GLU A 542 -0.71 28.43 -7.21
C GLU A 542 -1.48 27.90 -6.00
N LEU A 543 -0.80 27.68 -4.88
CA LEU A 543 -1.44 27.20 -3.63
C LEU A 543 -1.92 28.36 -2.76
N LEU A 544 -1.24 29.48 -2.81
CA LEU A 544 -1.50 30.70 -2.06
C LEU A 544 -1.34 31.92 -2.98
N GLY A 545 -2.21 32.92 -2.84
CA GLY A 545 -2.03 34.21 -3.46
C GLY A 545 -0.91 35.02 -2.78
N GLU A 546 -0.35 36.03 -3.48
CA GLU A 546 0.73 36.86 -2.94
C GLU A 546 0.39 37.52 -1.61
N ASN A 547 -0.89 37.83 -1.36
CA ASN A 547 -1.39 38.46 -0.14
C ASN A 547 -1.92 37.48 0.90
N GLU A 548 -1.86 36.18 0.63
CA GLU A 548 -2.43 35.10 1.47
C GLU A 548 -1.35 34.35 2.28
N VAL A 549 -0.07 34.68 2.17
CA VAL A 549 1.04 33.92 2.75
C VAL A 549 1.12 34.08 4.26
N HIS A 550 0.90 32.99 5.00
CA HIS A 550 1.36 32.82 6.36
C HIS A 550 2.61 31.91 6.38
N LYS A 551 3.68 32.36 7.03
CA LYS A 551 4.96 31.63 7.03
C LYS A 551 4.96 30.40 7.93
N ASP A 552 4.05 30.30 8.88
CA ASP A 552 4.08 29.23 9.89
C ASP A 552 3.01 28.19 9.63
N ALA A 553 3.43 26.92 9.63
CA ALA A 553 2.52 25.80 9.58
C ALA A 553 1.82 25.65 10.93
N VAL A 554 0.49 25.57 10.95
CA VAL A 554 -0.30 25.32 12.16
C VAL A 554 -0.28 23.83 12.57
N PHE A 555 0.04 22.99 11.61
CA PHE A 555 0.26 21.55 11.77
C PHE A 555 1.21 21.10 10.66
N PRO A 556 1.98 20.00 10.84
CA PRO A 556 2.80 19.46 9.77
C PRO A 556 2.01 19.29 8.47
N LYS A 557 2.45 19.98 7.41
CA LYS A 557 1.80 20.03 6.07
C LYS A 557 0.44 20.74 6.01
N ILE A 558 0.05 21.55 7.00
CA ILE A 558 -1.15 22.41 6.95
C ILE A 558 -0.77 23.85 7.28
N PHE A 559 -1.04 24.75 6.34
CA PHE A 559 -0.84 26.19 6.47
C PHE A 559 -2.19 26.90 6.55
N ILE A 560 -2.22 28.15 7.04
CA ILE A 560 -3.40 29.01 6.99
C ILE A 560 -3.18 30.10 5.96
N GLY A 561 -4.13 30.26 5.01
CA GLY A 561 -4.21 31.38 4.12
C GLY A 561 -5.04 32.51 4.73
N LYS A 562 -4.57 33.74 4.67
CA LYS A 562 -5.37 34.95 5.00
C LYS A 562 -6.14 35.40 3.77
N THR A 563 -7.40 35.72 3.95
CA THR A 563 -8.20 36.34 2.90
C THR A 563 -8.63 37.73 3.29
N THR A 564 -8.62 38.65 2.31
CA THR A 564 -9.14 39.99 2.42
C THR A 564 -10.39 40.10 1.54
N LEU A 565 -11.41 40.81 2.03
CA LEU A 565 -12.65 41.24 1.38
C LEU A 565 -13.64 40.12 0.97
N GLN A 566 -14.88 40.32 1.41
CA GLN A 566 -16.03 39.47 1.13
C GLN A 566 -17.16 40.38 0.59
N PRO A 567 -17.34 40.45 -0.74
CA PRO A 567 -18.37 41.25 -1.36
C PRO A 567 -19.74 40.55 -1.27
N ARG A 568 -20.40 40.69 -0.11
CA ARG A 568 -21.69 40.00 0.16
C ARG A 568 -22.78 40.41 -0.83
N GLU A 569 -22.88 41.72 -1.13
CA GLU A 569 -23.88 42.25 -2.05
C GLU A 569 -23.74 41.66 -3.45
N GLU A 570 -22.50 41.54 -3.95
CA GLU A 570 -22.22 40.95 -5.25
C GLU A 570 -22.52 39.45 -5.30
N ILE A 571 -22.28 38.71 -4.18
CA ILE A 571 -22.60 37.27 -4.08
C ILE A 571 -24.12 37.10 -4.10
N ASP A 572 -24.87 37.87 -3.32
CA ASP A 572 -26.32 37.80 -3.31
C ASP A 572 -26.91 38.18 -4.68
N TYR A 573 -26.39 39.25 -5.33
CA TYR A 573 -26.77 39.59 -6.69
C TYR A 573 -26.52 38.44 -7.69
N LEU A 574 -25.36 37.81 -7.64
CA LEU A 574 -25.07 36.63 -8.48
C LEU A 574 -26.10 35.54 -8.29
N ILE A 575 -26.44 35.19 -7.04
CA ILE A 575 -27.37 34.10 -6.71
C ILE A 575 -28.78 34.40 -7.23
N ASP A 576 -29.19 35.68 -7.16
CA ASP A 576 -30.54 36.08 -7.58
C ASP A 576 -30.68 36.17 -9.09
N HIS A 577 -29.62 36.50 -9.83
CA HIS A 577 -29.69 36.87 -11.26
C HIS A 577 -28.93 35.92 -12.21
N TYR A 578 -28.19 34.89 -11.74
CA TYR A 578 -27.36 34.03 -12.60
C TYR A 578 -28.13 33.34 -13.74
N LEU A 579 -29.44 33.08 -13.56
CA LEU A 579 -30.28 32.46 -14.58
C LEU A 579 -30.57 33.42 -15.73
N ASP A 580 -30.69 34.71 -15.44
CA ASP A 580 -31.06 35.75 -16.40
C ASP A 580 -29.84 36.23 -17.22
N MET A 581 -28.61 36.06 -16.70
CA MET A 581 -27.38 36.41 -17.39
C MET A 581 -27.09 35.48 -18.58
N LYS A 582 -26.54 36.05 -19.66
CA LYS A 582 -25.95 35.26 -20.74
C LYS A 582 -24.69 34.56 -20.25
N GLU A 583 -24.32 33.43 -20.87
CA GLU A 583 -23.20 32.63 -20.41
C GLU A 583 -21.87 33.40 -20.35
N GLU A 584 -21.54 34.17 -21.38
CA GLU A 584 -20.32 35.01 -21.43
C GLU A 584 -20.33 36.09 -20.36
N GLU A 585 -21.47 36.72 -20.12
CA GLU A 585 -21.66 37.70 -19.07
C GLU A 585 -21.47 37.09 -17.69
N LEU A 586 -22.09 35.93 -17.45
CA LEU A 586 -21.95 35.18 -16.20
C LEU A 586 -20.50 34.74 -15.94
N GLN A 587 -19.78 34.26 -16.97
CA GLN A 587 -18.36 33.94 -16.86
C GLN A 587 -17.55 35.20 -16.45
N GLY A 588 -17.76 36.31 -17.11
CA GLY A 588 -17.09 37.56 -16.78
C GLY A 588 -17.41 38.06 -15.36
N PHE A 589 -18.65 37.93 -14.93
CA PHE A 589 -19.10 38.31 -13.59
C PHE A 589 -18.45 37.43 -12.50
N VAL A 590 -18.51 36.13 -12.66
CA VAL A 590 -17.96 35.16 -11.69
C VAL A 590 -16.45 35.30 -11.57
N LEU A 591 -15.74 35.47 -12.69
CA LEU A 591 -14.29 35.74 -12.72
C LEU A 591 -13.93 37.07 -12.05
N GLY A 592 -14.69 38.13 -12.32
CA GLY A 592 -14.50 39.44 -11.72
C GLY A 592 -14.70 39.42 -10.21
N LEU A 593 -15.80 38.81 -9.76
CA LEU A 593 -16.15 38.69 -8.35
C LEU A 593 -15.08 37.87 -7.57
N ALA A 594 -14.68 36.73 -8.10
CA ALA A 594 -13.69 35.87 -7.46
C ALA A 594 -12.30 36.53 -7.34
N ASN A 595 -11.97 37.47 -8.22
CA ASN A 595 -10.72 38.23 -8.21
C ASN A 595 -10.85 39.65 -7.59
N ASN A 596 -11.90 39.85 -6.77
CA ASN A 596 -12.16 41.10 -6.03
C ASN A 596 -12.24 42.35 -6.94
N LYS A 597 -12.73 42.22 -8.17
CA LYS A 597 -13.04 43.35 -9.04
C LYS A 597 -14.46 43.83 -8.74
N LYS A 598 -14.67 45.14 -8.67
CA LYS A 598 -16.02 45.70 -8.56
C LYS A 598 -16.83 45.37 -9.82
N VAL A 599 -17.75 44.45 -9.72
CA VAL A 599 -18.52 43.95 -10.88
C VAL A 599 -19.94 44.50 -10.92
N LEU A 600 -20.53 44.87 -9.76
CA LEU A 600 -21.87 45.46 -9.68
C LEU A 600 -22.00 46.82 -10.42
N GLU A 601 -21.02 47.70 -10.29
CA GLU A 601 -21.03 49.00 -10.99
C GLU A 601 -21.08 48.83 -12.51
N ARG A 602 -20.60 47.70 -13.05
CA ARG A 602 -20.64 47.39 -14.49
C ARG A 602 -21.91 46.65 -14.93
N ALA A 603 -22.49 45.84 -14.06
CA ALA A 603 -23.69 45.04 -14.36
C ALA A 603 -24.97 45.91 -14.30
N VAL A 604 -25.00 46.99 -13.51
CA VAL A 604 -26.13 47.90 -13.40
C VAL A 604 -26.06 49.01 -14.50
N ALA A 605 -24.91 49.18 -15.15
CA ALA A 605 -24.71 50.17 -16.20
C ALA A 605 -25.00 49.66 -17.63
N ASN A 606 -25.21 48.38 -17.82
CA ASN A 606 -25.64 47.73 -19.07
C ASN A 606 -27.08 47.25 -18.99
#